data_b99ef4c5c139c942aa739327f76458a5
#
_entry.id   b99ef4c5c139c942aa739327f76458a5
#
_cell.length_a   1.000
_cell.length_b   1.000
_cell.length_c   1.000
_cell.angle_alpha   90.00
_cell.angle_beta   90.00
_cell.angle_gamma   90.00
#
_symmetry.space_group_name_H-M   'P 1'
#
loop_
_entity.id
_entity.type
_entity.pdbx_description
1 polymer ?
#
loop_
_entity_poly.entity_id
_entity_poly.type
_entity_poly.pdbx_seq_one_letter_code
_entity_poly.pdbx_strand_id
1 'polypeptide(L)'
;AVFFMNSANLPAGNVQAASASSMKKAYKKYLTKSVSGKKYYKIVNIGDKNKPVLLIGTYKGFGKGSYTGCNVYYYKSGKVRKVGSLSDGRDIALYTKKGQNYINSGLSDEALYLCVKDGKSYLCAYYNSHNWKIDPDDKYEKCVIKKGGKVIKNYGYMDSRQYNTAKNSYRYKSTVKFVKNTRANRKRI
;
A
#
# COMPACT_ATOMS: atom_id res chain seq x y z
N ALA A 1 51.45 -23.97 23.07
CA ALA A 1 50.67 -24.27 21.89
C ALA A 1 49.45 -23.34 21.86
N VAL A 2 49.42 -22.37 20.93
CA VAL A 2 48.28 -21.46 20.73
C VAL A 2 47.40 -22.05 19.64
N PHE A 3 46.18 -22.44 19.99
CA PHE A 3 45.18 -22.89 19.04
C PHE A 3 44.52 -21.66 18.43
N PHE A 4 44.78 -21.39 17.15
CA PHE A 4 43.97 -20.48 16.34
C PHE A 4 42.69 -21.21 15.95
N MET A 5 41.54 -20.80 16.51
CA MET A 5 40.23 -21.19 16.00
C MET A 5 39.97 -20.42 14.73
N ASN A 6 39.98 -21.12 13.60
CA ASN A 6 39.47 -20.63 12.34
C ASN A 6 37.93 -20.41 12.47
N SER A 7 37.52 -19.18 12.56
CA SER A 7 36.10 -18.82 12.35
C SER A 7 35.76 -19.09 10.92
N ALA A 8 35.05 -20.18 10.64
CA ALA A 8 34.48 -20.47 9.35
C ALA A 8 33.48 -19.35 9.01
N ASN A 9 33.83 -18.53 8.03
CA ASN A 9 32.88 -17.61 7.37
C ASN A 9 31.81 -18.48 6.71
N LEU A 10 30.66 -18.60 7.37
CA LEU A 10 29.45 -19.11 6.72
C LEU A 10 29.13 -18.16 5.57
N PRO A 11 28.96 -18.64 4.32
CA PRO A 11 28.57 -17.77 3.21
C PRO A 11 27.23 -17.12 3.57
N ALA A 12 27.17 -15.79 3.51
CA ALA A 12 25.92 -15.04 3.63
C ALA A 12 24.99 -15.60 2.54
N GLY A 13 24.05 -16.44 2.93
CA GLY A 13 23.10 -17.04 2.02
C GLY A 13 22.39 -15.91 1.28
N ASN A 14 22.57 -15.81 -0.03
CA ASN A 14 21.79 -14.95 -0.90
C ASN A 14 20.33 -15.28 -0.70
N VAL A 15 19.63 -14.52 0.11
CA VAL A 15 18.17 -14.62 0.28
C VAL A 15 17.57 -14.16 -1.04
N GLN A 16 17.42 -15.12 -1.95
CA GLN A 16 16.81 -14.86 -3.25
C GLN A 16 15.44 -14.24 -3.03
N ALA A 17 15.23 -13.07 -3.62
CA ALA A 17 13.96 -12.35 -3.50
C ALA A 17 12.81 -13.24 -4.00
N ALA A 18 11.76 -13.37 -3.19
CA ALA A 18 10.62 -14.21 -3.52
C ALA A 18 10.01 -13.86 -4.88
N SER A 19 9.71 -14.88 -5.70
CA SER A 19 9.04 -14.70 -6.98
C SER A 19 7.56 -14.30 -6.79
N ALA A 20 6.94 -13.70 -7.81
CA ALA A 20 5.50 -13.40 -7.78
C ALA A 20 4.65 -14.65 -7.50
N SER A 21 5.03 -15.80 -8.07
CA SER A 21 4.33 -17.07 -7.84
C SER A 21 4.45 -17.54 -6.39
N SER A 22 5.65 -17.50 -5.80
CA SER A 22 5.83 -17.89 -4.40
C SER A 22 5.10 -16.95 -3.44
N MET A 23 5.07 -15.64 -3.72
CA MET A 23 4.29 -14.66 -2.96
C MET A 23 2.79 -14.96 -3.02
N LYS A 24 2.25 -15.24 -4.21
CA LYS A 24 0.84 -15.63 -4.38
C LYS A 24 0.49 -16.91 -3.64
N LYS A 25 1.33 -17.94 -3.69
CA LYS A 25 1.16 -19.17 -2.89
C LYS A 25 1.11 -18.87 -1.39
N ALA A 26 1.99 -18.01 -0.90
CA ALA A 26 2.00 -17.58 0.50
C ALA A 26 0.72 -16.81 0.88
N TYR A 27 0.24 -15.91 0.03
CA TYR A 27 -1.03 -15.20 0.25
C TYR A 27 -2.23 -16.15 0.27
N LYS A 28 -2.28 -17.13 -0.63
CA LYS A 28 -3.31 -18.17 -0.63
C LYS A 28 -3.34 -18.95 0.67
N LYS A 29 -2.16 -19.38 1.17
CA LYS A 29 -2.02 -20.07 2.47
C LYS A 29 -2.49 -19.17 3.62
N TYR A 30 -2.08 -17.90 3.62
CA TYR A 30 -2.45 -16.91 4.64
C TYR A 30 -3.97 -16.65 4.65
N LEU A 31 -4.58 -16.44 3.49
CA LEU A 31 -6.02 -16.27 3.34
C LEU A 31 -6.81 -17.50 3.82
N THR A 32 -6.26 -18.70 3.65
CA THR A 32 -6.91 -19.95 4.08
C THR A 32 -6.83 -20.14 5.60
N LYS A 33 -5.67 -19.84 6.21
CA LYS A 33 -5.40 -20.20 7.60
C LYS A 33 -5.67 -19.05 8.60
N SER A 34 -5.48 -17.80 8.15
CA SER A 34 -5.40 -16.65 9.06
C SER A 34 -6.48 -15.59 8.80
N VAL A 35 -7.28 -15.72 7.73
CA VAL A 35 -8.27 -14.73 7.35
C VAL A 35 -9.66 -15.35 7.27
N SER A 36 -10.62 -14.77 8.00
CA SER A 36 -12.02 -15.22 7.99
C SER A 36 -12.59 -15.25 6.57
N GLY A 37 -13.40 -16.27 6.25
CA GLY A 37 -14.14 -16.38 5.01
C GLY A 37 -15.16 -15.27 4.77
N LYS A 38 -15.51 -14.50 5.82
CA LYS A 38 -16.38 -13.31 5.73
C LYS A 38 -15.63 -12.07 5.18
N LYS A 39 -14.31 -12.08 5.18
CA LYS A 39 -13.49 -10.97 4.66
C LYS A 39 -13.38 -11.00 3.14
N TYR A 40 -13.02 -9.85 2.58
CA TYR A 40 -12.80 -9.66 1.15
C TYR A 40 -11.35 -9.25 0.92
N TYR A 41 -10.79 -9.69 -0.19
CA TYR A 41 -9.39 -9.44 -0.53
C TYR A 41 -9.20 -9.09 -2.00
N LYS A 42 -8.06 -8.50 -2.31
CA LYS A 42 -7.53 -8.32 -3.66
C LYS A 42 -6.02 -8.46 -3.66
N ILE A 43 -5.46 -9.06 -4.70
CA ILE A 43 -4.03 -9.06 -4.97
C ILE A 43 -3.76 -8.08 -6.10
N VAL A 44 -2.84 -7.15 -5.88
CA VAL A 44 -2.50 -6.06 -6.81
C VAL A 44 -0.98 -5.89 -6.91
N ASN A 45 -0.51 -5.34 -8.02
CA ASN A 45 0.89 -4.94 -8.17
C ASN A 45 0.98 -3.42 -7.95
N ILE A 46 1.49 -3.00 -6.80
CA ILE A 46 1.69 -1.60 -6.42
C ILE A 46 3.09 -1.44 -5.83
N GLY A 47 3.96 -0.69 -6.53
CA GLY A 47 5.34 -0.51 -6.10
C GLY A 47 6.32 -1.34 -6.93
N ASP A 48 7.04 -2.26 -6.30
CA ASP A 48 8.06 -3.05 -6.98
C ASP A 48 7.48 -3.92 -8.11
N LYS A 49 8.13 -3.91 -9.26
CA LYS A 49 7.73 -4.70 -10.43
C LYS A 49 7.69 -6.19 -10.07
N ASN A 50 6.61 -6.87 -10.48
CA ASN A 50 6.41 -8.31 -10.24
C ASN A 50 6.40 -8.73 -8.76
N LYS A 51 6.13 -7.80 -7.83
CA LYS A 51 5.96 -8.09 -6.40
C LYS A 51 4.50 -7.81 -6.00
N PRO A 52 3.62 -8.82 -6.09
CA PRO A 52 2.22 -8.64 -5.73
C PRO A 52 2.04 -8.34 -4.24
N VAL A 53 1.01 -7.56 -3.94
CA VAL A 53 0.62 -7.13 -2.60
C VAL A 53 -0.78 -7.64 -2.32
N LEU A 54 -1.03 -8.14 -1.11
CA LEU A 54 -2.34 -8.57 -0.67
C LEU A 54 -3.06 -7.42 0.07
N LEU A 55 -4.25 -7.08 -0.40
CA LEU A 55 -5.15 -6.14 0.26
C LEU A 55 -6.29 -6.91 0.93
N ILE A 56 -6.64 -6.55 2.17
CA ILE A 56 -7.83 -7.06 2.87
C ILE A 56 -8.70 -5.87 3.22
N GLY A 57 -9.92 -5.85 2.69
CA GLY A 57 -10.89 -4.76 2.89
C GLY A 57 -11.32 -4.64 4.34
N THR A 58 -11.40 -3.41 4.85
CA THR A 58 -11.82 -3.08 6.21
C THR A 58 -13.19 -2.41 6.27
N TYR A 59 -13.44 -1.44 5.39
CA TYR A 59 -14.71 -0.72 5.30
C TYR A 59 -15.32 -0.89 3.91
N LYS A 60 -16.59 -1.28 3.84
CA LYS A 60 -17.32 -1.42 2.57
C LYS A 60 -17.52 -0.05 1.91
N GLY A 61 -17.34 0.00 0.61
CA GLY A 61 -17.69 1.14 -0.23
C GLY A 61 -19.12 1.05 -0.77
N PHE A 62 -19.47 1.98 -1.65
CA PHE A 62 -20.82 2.09 -2.20
C PHE A 62 -21.10 1.08 -3.32
N GLY A 63 -20.09 0.65 -4.07
CA GLY A 63 -20.24 -0.28 -5.19
C GLY A 63 -20.02 -1.75 -4.78
N LYS A 64 -20.59 -2.68 -5.55
CA LYS A 64 -20.36 -4.11 -5.35
C LYS A 64 -18.86 -4.43 -5.38
N GLY A 65 -18.37 -5.04 -4.29
CA GLY A 65 -16.94 -5.37 -4.13
C GLY A 65 -16.03 -4.17 -3.91
N SER A 66 -16.56 -2.96 -3.73
CA SER A 66 -15.78 -1.77 -3.39
C SER A 66 -15.51 -1.69 -1.88
N TYR A 67 -14.37 -1.11 -1.52
CA TYR A 67 -13.96 -0.86 -0.14
C TYR A 67 -13.34 0.53 -0.06
N THR A 68 -13.61 1.25 1.02
CA THR A 68 -13.07 2.58 1.29
C THR A 68 -11.82 2.53 2.17
N GLY A 69 -11.59 1.39 2.83
CA GLY A 69 -10.39 1.14 3.61
C GLY A 69 -9.85 -0.27 3.37
N CYS A 70 -8.54 -0.45 3.56
CA CYS A 70 -7.93 -1.78 3.52
C CYS A 70 -6.65 -1.86 4.35
N ASN A 71 -6.35 -3.07 4.83
CA ASN A 71 -5.03 -3.43 5.31
C ASN A 71 -4.19 -3.96 4.15
N VAL A 72 -2.91 -3.59 4.15
CA VAL A 72 -1.93 -3.93 3.12
C VAL A 72 -0.94 -4.93 3.69
N TYR A 73 -0.79 -6.07 3.04
CA TYR A 73 0.09 -7.16 3.46
C TYR A 73 1.13 -7.47 2.39
N TYR A 74 2.33 -7.80 2.84
CA TYR A 74 3.44 -8.16 1.99
C TYR A 74 4.14 -9.43 2.48
N TYR A 75 4.54 -10.29 1.53
CA TYR A 75 5.32 -11.48 1.82
C TYR A 75 6.82 -11.20 1.72
N LYS A 76 7.54 -11.36 2.81
CA LYS A 76 9.00 -11.24 2.87
C LYS A 76 9.56 -12.21 3.90
N SER A 77 10.69 -12.85 3.59
CA SER A 77 11.40 -13.74 4.51
C SER A 77 10.50 -14.82 5.13
N GLY A 78 9.74 -15.52 4.29
CA GLY A 78 8.90 -16.64 4.70
C GLY A 78 7.57 -16.26 5.38
N LYS A 79 7.28 -14.98 5.59
CA LYS A 79 6.11 -14.52 6.35
C LYS A 79 5.28 -13.48 5.60
N VAL A 80 3.96 -13.57 5.73
CA VAL A 80 3.01 -12.53 5.31
C VAL A 80 2.79 -11.60 6.50
N ARG A 81 3.07 -10.31 6.33
CA ARG A 81 2.93 -9.30 7.40
C ARG A 81 2.17 -8.09 6.89
N LYS A 82 1.40 -7.47 7.78
CA LYS A 82 0.81 -6.15 7.53
C LYS A 82 1.93 -5.11 7.44
N VAL A 83 1.94 -4.34 6.36
CA VAL A 83 2.96 -3.31 6.09
C VAL A 83 2.38 -1.91 6.02
N GLY A 84 1.05 -1.79 5.98
CA GLY A 84 0.37 -0.51 5.94
C GLY A 84 -1.14 -0.66 5.90
N SER A 85 -1.82 0.46 5.81
CA SER A 85 -3.28 0.53 5.62
C SER A 85 -3.66 1.83 4.94
N LEU A 86 -4.80 1.82 4.24
CA LEU A 86 -5.57 3.00 3.93
C LEU A 86 -6.83 2.97 4.79
N SER A 87 -7.10 4.07 5.46
CA SER A 87 -8.30 4.24 6.28
C SER A 87 -9.46 4.73 5.43
N ASP A 88 -10.62 4.79 6.07
CA ASP A 88 -11.89 5.18 5.49
C ASP A 88 -11.84 6.49 4.69
N GLY A 89 -12.40 6.45 3.50
CA GLY A 89 -12.40 7.58 2.58
C GLY A 89 -13.26 7.27 1.36
N ARG A 90 -12.76 7.58 0.16
CA ARG A 90 -13.38 7.16 -1.11
C ARG A 90 -13.08 5.69 -1.41
N ASP A 91 -13.85 5.11 -2.32
CA ASP A 91 -13.58 3.76 -2.84
C ASP A 91 -12.12 3.64 -3.29
N ILE A 92 -11.44 2.61 -2.80
CA ILE A 92 -10.05 2.35 -3.15
C ILE A 92 -9.93 2.15 -4.65
N ALA A 93 -9.06 2.92 -5.26
CA ALA A 93 -8.80 2.89 -6.70
C ALA A 93 -7.31 2.68 -7.00
N LEU A 94 -7.05 2.11 -8.17
CA LEU A 94 -5.71 1.95 -8.71
C LEU A 94 -5.36 3.18 -9.54
N TYR A 95 -4.19 3.75 -9.27
CA TYR A 95 -3.61 4.88 -9.99
C TYR A 95 -2.23 4.52 -10.51
N THR A 96 -1.75 5.28 -11.48
CA THR A 96 -0.39 5.16 -11.99
C THR A 96 0.29 6.52 -12.07
N LYS A 97 1.59 6.55 -11.80
CA LYS A 97 2.46 7.70 -11.97
C LYS A 97 3.83 7.22 -12.44
N LYS A 98 4.30 7.72 -13.59
CA LYS A 98 5.59 7.32 -14.18
C LYS A 98 5.77 5.79 -14.24
N GLY A 99 4.74 5.06 -14.70
CA GLY A 99 4.78 3.60 -14.84
C GLY A 99 4.64 2.79 -13.55
N GLN A 100 4.65 3.43 -12.37
CA GLN A 100 4.42 2.76 -11.10
C GLN A 100 2.95 2.85 -10.69
N ASN A 101 2.42 1.76 -10.16
CA ASN A 101 1.05 1.71 -9.65
C ASN A 101 1.00 2.04 -8.16
N TYR A 102 -0.12 2.63 -7.76
CA TYR A 102 -0.49 3.01 -6.39
C TYR A 102 -1.94 2.64 -6.13
N ILE A 103 -2.29 2.36 -4.89
CA ILE A 103 -3.69 2.44 -4.45
C ILE A 103 -3.94 3.80 -3.84
N ASN A 104 -5.13 4.32 -4.10
CA ASN A 104 -5.58 5.62 -3.61
C ASN A 104 -6.83 5.46 -2.76
N SER A 105 -6.92 6.25 -1.73
CA SER A 105 -8.11 6.58 -0.96
C SER A 105 -7.99 8.03 -0.50
N GLY A 106 -8.95 8.54 0.22
CA GLY A 106 -8.93 9.87 0.81
C GLY A 106 -10.30 10.48 0.86
N LEU A 107 -10.45 11.52 1.67
CA LEU A 107 -11.64 12.34 1.77
C LEU A 107 -11.59 13.51 0.77
N SER A 108 -12.53 14.45 0.88
CA SER A 108 -12.61 15.61 0.01
C SER A 108 -11.37 16.51 0.09
N ASP A 109 -10.79 16.61 1.26
CA ASP A 109 -9.66 17.45 1.62
C ASP A 109 -8.32 16.72 1.69
N GLU A 110 -8.29 15.42 1.35
CA GLU A 110 -7.05 14.66 1.27
C GLU A 110 -7.02 13.70 0.08
N ALA A 111 -5.83 13.41 -0.42
CA ALA A 111 -5.59 12.36 -1.39
C ALA A 111 -4.37 11.52 -0.95
N LEU A 112 -4.58 10.23 -0.74
CA LEU A 112 -3.59 9.29 -0.24
C LEU A 112 -3.20 8.33 -1.36
N TYR A 113 -1.91 8.27 -1.70
CA TYR A 113 -1.36 7.34 -2.70
C TYR A 113 -0.34 6.43 -2.04
N LEU A 114 -0.65 5.14 -1.97
CA LEU A 114 0.18 4.14 -1.30
C LEU A 114 0.75 3.15 -2.32
N CYS A 115 2.05 2.88 -2.18
CA CYS A 115 2.72 1.76 -2.82
C CYS A 115 3.58 0.98 -1.81
N VAL A 116 4.09 -0.19 -2.20
CA VAL A 116 4.96 -1.02 -1.37
C VAL A 116 6.26 -1.29 -2.10
N LYS A 117 7.38 -0.96 -1.45
CA LYS A 117 8.72 -1.23 -1.96
C LYS A 117 9.54 -1.96 -0.91
N ASP A 118 10.12 -3.07 -1.29
CA ASP A 118 10.93 -3.94 -0.40
C ASP A 118 10.26 -4.21 0.96
N GLY A 119 8.96 -4.50 0.93
CA GLY A 119 8.17 -4.82 2.12
C GLY A 119 7.88 -3.65 3.05
N LYS A 120 8.04 -2.42 2.59
CA LYS A 120 7.67 -1.20 3.33
C LYS A 120 6.65 -0.39 2.54
N SER A 121 5.63 0.11 3.23
CA SER A 121 4.67 1.03 2.61
C SER A 121 5.28 2.43 2.44
N TYR A 122 5.02 3.03 1.29
CA TYR A 122 5.29 4.43 1.00
C TYR A 122 3.96 5.12 0.72
N LEU A 123 3.63 6.12 1.51
CA LEU A 123 2.40 6.89 1.40
C LEU A 123 2.73 8.33 1.05
N CYS A 124 2.30 8.78 -0.12
CA CYS A 124 2.25 10.21 -0.45
C CYS A 124 0.88 10.75 -0.06
N ALA A 125 0.83 11.58 0.95
CA ALA A 125 -0.39 12.19 1.47
C ALA A 125 -0.43 13.67 1.06
N TYR A 126 -1.48 14.04 0.32
CA TYR A 126 -1.78 15.40 -0.08
C TYR A 126 -2.97 15.88 0.74
N TYR A 127 -2.80 16.99 1.43
CA TYR A 127 -3.82 17.60 2.26
C TYR A 127 -4.18 18.97 1.68
N ASN A 128 -5.48 19.24 1.61
CA ASN A 128 -6.04 20.54 1.27
C ASN A 128 -7.05 20.89 2.37
N SER A 129 -6.59 21.59 3.41
CA SER A 129 -7.43 21.98 4.50
C SER A 129 -7.64 23.49 4.51
N HIS A 130 -8.87 23.90 4.82
CA HIS A 130 -9.22 25.28 5.09
C HIS A 130 -9.26 25.50 6.59
N ASN A 131 -8.58 26.49 7.08
CA ASN A 131 -8.70 26.89 8.48
C ASN A 131 -9.74 28.03 8.60
N TRP A 132 -10.99 27.68 8.52
CA TRP A 132 -12.12 28.59 8.60
C TRP A 132 -12.16 29.46 9.88
N LYS A 133 -11.39 29.09 10.94
CA LYS A 133 -11.34 29.81 12.19
C LYS A 133 -10.33 30.96 12.20
N ILE A 134 -9.33 30.92 11.31
CA ILE A 134 -8.26 31.90 11.28
C ILE A 134 -8.40 32.80 10.05
N ASP A 135 -8.57 32.23 8.88
CA ASP A 135 -8.76 32.93 7.62
C ASP A 135 -9.51 32.03 6.64
N PRO A 136 -10.70 32.41 6.12
CA PRO A 136 -11.44 31.62 5.15
C PRO A 136 -10.70 31.47 3.82
N ASP A 137 -9.74 32.33 3.51
CA ASP A 137 -8.91 32.26 2.30
C ASP A 137 -7.59 31.48 2.52
N ASP A 138 -7.29 31.08 3.77
CA ASP A 138 -6.07 30.39 4.14
C ASP A 138 -6.17 28.89 3.79
N LYS A 139 -5.80 28.58 2.56
CA LYS A 139 -5.72 27.21 2.03
C LYS A 139 -4.36 26.61 2.36
N TYR A 140 -4.35 25.65 3.27
CA TYR A 140 -3.16 24.86 3.55
C TYR A 140 -3.07 23.67 2.60
N GLU A 141 -2.29 23.79 1.54
CA GLU A 141 -1.97 22.70 0.65
C GLU A 141 -0.62 22.11 1.03
N LYS A 142 -0.61 20.87 1.48
CA LYS A 142 0.57 20.23 2.05
C LYS A 142 0.77 18.85 1.45
N CYS A 143 2.02 18.47 1.20
CA CYS A 143 2.41 17.11 0.84
C CYS A 143 3.39 16.52 1.83
N VAL A 144 3.11 15.30 2.28
CA VAL A 144 3.97 14.54 3.19
C VAL A 144 4.20 13.16 2.63
N ILE A 145 5.45 12.67 2.67
CA ILE A 145 5.80 11.30 2.34
C ILE A 145 6.10 10.53 3.62
N LYS A 146 5.39 9.40 3.81
CA LYS A 146 5.60 8.48 4.93
C LYS A 146 6.16 7.15 4.43
N LYS A 147 7.10 6.57 5.16
CA LYS A 147 7.65 5.22 4.93
C LYS A 147 7.42 4.37 6.17
N GLY A 148 6.68 3.27 6.03
CA GLY A 148 6.31 2.43 7.17
C GLY A 148 5.57 3.20 8.27
N GLY A 149 4.76 4.20 7.90
CA GLY A 149 4.01 5.06 8.82
C GLY A 149 4.78 6.26 9.38
N LYS A 150 6.11 6.32 9.24
CA LYS A 150 6.93 7.44 9.70
C LYS A 150 7.12 8.48 8.61
N VAL A 151 6.99 9.77 8.94
CA VAL A 151 7.28 10.87 8.01
C VAL A 151 8.76 10.86 7.67
N ILE A 152 9.08 10.75 6.38
CA ILE A 152 10.46 10.83 5.85
C ILE A 152 10.72 12.10 5.06
N LYS A 153 9.67 12.75 4.57
CA LYS A 153 9.77 14.03 3.88
C LYS A 153 8.48 14.83 4.07
N ASN A 154 8.65 16.10 4.38
CA ASN A 154 7.55 17.06 4.48
C ASN A 154 7.91 18.23 3.57
N TYR A 155 7.10 18.43 2.53
CA TYR A 155 7.29 19.53 1.59
C TYR A 155 6.76 20.88 2.12
N GLY A 156 6.15 20.86 3.32
CA GLY A 156 5.52 22.04 3.88
C GLY A 156 4.30 22.49 3.08
N TYR A 157 4.08 23.80 3.10
CA TYR A 157 3.02 24.40 2.32
C TYR A 157 3.45 24.53 0.85
N MET A 158 2.50 24.25 -0.05
CA MET A 158 2.66 24.36 -1.49
C MET A 158 1.66 25.40 -2.00
N ASP A 159 2.02 26.15 -3.04
CA ASP A 159 1.00 26.91 -3.73
C ASP A 159 0.02 25.97 -4.49
N SER A 160 -1.19 26.46 -4.75
CA SER A 160 -2.26 25.65 -5.38
C SER A 160 -1.85 25.05 -6.71
N ARG A 161 -1.01 25.74 -7.49
CA ARG A 161 -0.52 25.25 -8.79
C ARG A 161 0.43 24.07 -8.59
N GLN A 162 1.40 24.17 -7.70
CA GLN A 162 2.35 23.11 -7.39
C GLN A 162 1.61 21.88 -6.82
N TYR A 163 0.68 22.09 -5.89
CA TYR A 163 -0.13 21.05 -5.29
C TYR A 163 -0.95 20.30 -6.35
N ASN A 164 -1.71 21.02 -7.18
CA ASN A 164 -2.55 20.42 -8.20
C ASN A 164 -1.71 19.69 -9.26
N THR A 165 -0.58 20.26 -9.69
CA THR A 165 0.34 19.59 -10.62
C THR A 165 0.85 18.28 -10.05
N ALA A 166 1.29 18.27 -8.81
CA ALA A 166 1.80 17.06 -8.14
C ALA A 166 0.70 16.00 -7.97
N LYS A 167 -0.47 16.37 -7.49
CA LYS A 167 -1.61 15.47 -7.30
C LYS A 167 -2.12 14.92 -8.64
N ASN A 168 -2.28 15.75 -9.65
CA ASN A 168 -2.80 15.37 -10.96
C ASN A 168 -1.79 14.57 -11.79
N SER A 169 -0.53 14.44 -11.34
CA SER A 169 0.43 13.52 -11.95
C SER A 169 0.09 12.04 -11.74
N TYR A 170 -0.79 11.72 -10.78
CA TYR A 170 -1.36 10.39 -10.60
C TYR A 170 -2.58 10.22 -11.49
N ARG A 171 -2.55 9.25 -12.38
CA ARG A 171 -3.64 8.96 -13.32
C ARG A 171 -4.47 7.79 -12.83
N TYR A 172 -5.79 7.98 -12.76
CA TYR A 172 -6.76 6.94 -12.44
C TYR A 172 -6.69 5.80 -13.47
N LYS A 173 -6.78 4.57 -12.99
CA LYS A 173 -6.88 3.36 -13.83
C LYS A 173 -8.22 2.65 -13.65
N SER A 174 -8.55 2.30 -12.41
CA SER A 174 -9.77 1.54 -12.11
C SER A 174 -10.07 1.55 -10.61
N THR A 175 -11.34 1.37 -10.26
CA THR A 175 -11.70 1.01 -8.88
C THR A 175 -11.21 -0.39 -8.57
N VAL A 176 -10.65 -0.60 -7.38
CA VAL A 176 -10.22 -1.91 -6.91
C VAL A 176 -11.44 -2.73 -6.49
N LYS A 177 -11.70 -3.85 -7.17
CA LYS A 177 -12.79 -4.77 -6.82
C LYS A 177 -12.26 -5.93 -5.98
N PHE A 178 -12.72 -5.99 -4.74
CA PHE A 178 -12.41 -7.04 -3.78
C PHE A 178 -13.34 -8.23 -3.97
N VAL A 179 -12.84 -9.43 -3.73
CA VAL A 179 -13.60 -10.68 -3.80
C VAL A 179 -13.66 -11.34 -2.42
N LYS A 180 -14.76 -12.02 -2.14
CA LYS A 180 -14.95 -12.73 -0.85
C LYS A 180 -13.89 -13.83 -0.70
N ASN A 181 -13.39 -14.04 0.51
CA ASN A 181 -12.39 -15.06 0.82
C ASN A 181 -12.98 -16.47 0.83
N THR A 182 -13.47 -16.94 -0.31
CA THR A 182 -13.99 -18.30 -0.51
C THR A 182 -12.92 -19.23 -1.09
N ARG A 183 -13.12 -20.55 -0.95
CA ARG A 183 -12.24 -21.56 -1.58
C ARG A 183 -12.19 -21.37 -3.10
N ALA A 184 -13.34 -21.08 -3.73
CA ALA A 184 -13.44 -20.87 -5.18
C ALA A 184 -12.61 -19.65 -5.63
N ASN A 185 -12.71 -18.51 -4.93
CA ASN A 185 -11.94 -17.30 -5.26
C ASN A 185 -10.44 -17.51 -5.03
N ARG A 186 -10.04 -18.23 -3.98
CA ARG A 186 -8.63 -18.54 -3.74
C ARG A 186 -8.00 -19.48 -4.77
N LYS A 187 -8.79 -20.28 -5.49
CA LYS A 187 -8.26 -21.12 -6.59
C LYS A 187 -7.72 -20.28 -7.76
N ARG A 188 -8.17 -19.03 -7.88
CA ARG A 188 -7.78 -18.09 -8.96
C ARG A 188 -6.50 -17.30 -8.66
N ILE A 189 -5.92 -17.46 -7.48
CA ILE A 189 -4.61 -16.92 -7.10
C ILE A 189 -3.49 -17.80 -7.72
#